data_fd379e650a96f6f25f51d742b52600b9
#
_entry.id   fd379e650a96f6f25f51d742b52600b9
#
_cell.length_a   1.000
_cell.length_b   1.000
_cell.length_c   1.000
_cell.angle_alpha   90.00
_cell.angle_beta   90.00
_cell.angle_gamma   90.00
#
_symmetry.space_group_name_H-M   'P 1'
#
loop_
_entity.id
_entity.type
_entity.pdbx_description
1 polymer ?
#
loop_
_entity_poly.entity_id
_entity_poly.type
_entity_poly.pdbx_seq_one_letter_code
_entity_poly.pdbx_strand_id
1 'polypeptide(L)'
;MDKKLKISVVGTGLMGIQHLEAIKKSKKTSLHSVVDINLNAQEISKKYKSRLFRNINDLIKFDKPDGVIIATPNQLHEKHANIFLKNKIFL
;
A
#
# COMPACT_ATOMS: atom_id res chain seq x y z
N MET A 1 -13.75 16.96 12.84
CA MET A 1 -13.28 16.58 11.49
C MET A 1 -12.62 15.22 11.55
N ASP A 2 -13.19 14.25 10.87
CA ASP A 2 -12.68 12.89 10.93
C ASP A 2 -11.41 12.75 10.12
N LYS A 3 -10.35 12.32 10.78
CA LYS A 3 -9.08 12.10 10.13
C LYS A 3 -9.12 10.77 9.36
N LYS A 4 -8.84 10.81 8.06
CA LYS A 4 -8.79 9.59 7.26
C LYS A 4 -7.54 8.77 7.60
N LEU A 5 -7.71 7.44 7.62
CA LEU A 5 -6.59 6.53 7.77
C LEU A 5 -5.81 6.46 6.47
N LYS A 6 -4.50 6.61 6.55
CA LYS A 6 -3.62 6.53 5.38
C LYS A 6 -3.21 5.08 5.18
N ILE A 7 -3.61 4.51 4.05
CA ILE A 7 -3.39 3.10 3.74
C ILE A 7 -2.46 2.96 2.54
N SER A 8 -1.48 2.09 2.64
CA SER A 8 -0.63 1.69 1.51
C SER A 8 -1.02 0.31 1.02
N VAL A 9 -0.91 0.08 -0.29
CA VAL A 9 -1.17 -1.23 -0.90
C VAL A 9 0.13 -1.78 -1.45
N VAL A 10 0.51 -2.96 -1.01
CA VAL A 10 1.70 -3.66 -1.48
C VAL A 10 1.27 -4.72 -2.50
N GLY A 11 1.67 -4.53 -3.75
CA GLY A 11 1.25 -5.38 -4.86
C GLY A 11 0.11 -4.77 -5.66
N THR A 12 0.29 -4.70 -6.97
CA THR A 12 -0.69 -4.08 -7.88
C THR A 12 -1.25 -5.07 -8.89
N GLY A 13 -1.28 -6.37 -8.56
CA GLY A 13 -2.01 -7.34 -9.33
C GLY A 13 -3.51 -7.16 -9.18
N LEU A 14 -4.29 -8.12 -9.68
CA LEU A 14 -5.75 -8.01 -9.66
C LEU A 14 -6.31 -7.73 -8.28
N MET A 15 -5.83 -8.45 -7.26
CA MET A 15 -6.29 -8.24 -5.88
C MET A 15 -5.90 -6.86 -5.36
N GLY A 16 -4.67 -6.41 -5.68
CA GLY A 16 -4.22 -5.09 -5.28
C GLY A 16 -5.09 -3.98 -5.85
N ILE A 17 -5.47 -4.10 -7.12
CA ILE A 17 -6.34 -3.12 -7.77
C ILE A 17 -7.71 -3.08 -7.11
N GLN A 18 -8.26 -4.22 -6.73
CA GLN A 18 -9.53 -4.27 -6.01
C GLN A 18 -9.45 -3.49 -4.69
N HIS A 19 -8.34 -3.63 -3.98
CA HIS A 19 -8.12 -2.89 -2.73
C HIS A 19 -7.97 -1.38 -2.98
N LEU A 20 -7.29 -0.99 -4.06
CA LEU A 20 -7.17 0.41 -4.42
C LEU A 20 -8.55 1.04 -4.69
N GLU A 21 -9.42 0.32 -5.39
CA GLU A 21 -10.78 0.79 -5.62
C GLU A 21 -11.57 0.93 -4.33
N ALA A 22 -11.41 -0.04 -3.42
CA ALA A 22 -12.09 0.02 -2.13
C ALA A 22 -11.64 1.23 -1.30
N ILE A 23 -10.35 1.52 -1.28
CA ILE A 23 -9.81 2.68 -0.56
C ILE A 23 -10.36 3.98 -1.16
N LYS A 24 -10.39 4.07 -2.49
CA LYS A 24 -10.90 5.25 -3.19
C LYS A 24 -12.37 5.53 -2.85
N LYS A 25 -13.18 4.49 -2.71
CA LYS A 25 -14.60 4.61 -2.41
C LYS A 25 -14.88 4.86 -0.94
N SER A 26 -13.96 4.54 -0.06
CA SER A 26 -14.16 4.68 1.37
C SER A 26 -13.98 6.13 1.82
N LYS A 27 -14.90 6.63 2.63
CA LYS A 27 -14.80 7.98 3.19
C LYS A 27 -13.86 8.04 4.39
N LYS A 28 -13.49 6.89 4.94
CA LYS A 28 -12.66 6.80 6.16
C LYS A 28 -11.20 6.53 5.87
N THR A 29 -10.85 6.26 4.60
CA THR A 29 -9.48 5.94 4.21
C THR A 29 -9.02 6.82 3.07
N SER A 30 -7.70 7.00 2.99
CA SER A 30 -7.06 7.63 1.83
C SER A 30 -5.87 6.79 1.42
N LEU A 31 -5.56 6.80 0.13
CA LEU A 31 -4.42 6.04 -0.38
C LEU A 31 -3.14 6.81 -0.09
N HIS A 32 -2.26 6.21 0.71
CA HIS A 32 -0.97 6.79 1.03
C HIS A 32 0.05 6.53 -0.09
N SER A 33 0.16 5.30 -0.52
CA SER A 33 1.16 4.89 -1.49
C SER A 33 0.89 3.49 -2.02
N VAL A 34 1.60 3.14 -3.09
CA VAL A 34 1.59 1.82 -3.69
C VAL A 34 3.02 1.30 -3.68
N VAL A 35 3.21 0.03 -3.36
CA VAL A 35 4.53 -0.60 -3.39
C VAL A 35 4.52 -1.76 -4.37
N ASP A 36 5.34 -1.69 -5.41
CA ASP A 36 5.48 -2.77 -6.39
C ASP A 36 6.74 -2.57 -7.21
N ILE A 37 7.44 -3.66 -7.51
CA ILE A 37 8.61 -3.63 -8.38
C ILE A 37 8.24 -3.67 -9.86
N ASN A 38 6.99 -3.96 -10.18
CA ASN A 38 6.52 -4.09 -11.55
C ASN A 38 6.42 -2.71 -12.22
N LEU A 39 6.90 -2.62 -13.46
CA LEU A 39 6.86 -1.35 -14.21
C LEU A 39 5.42 -0.87 -14.46
N ASN A 40 4.47 -1.77 -14.59
CA ASN A 40 3.07 -1.41 -14.78
C ASN A 40 2.49 -0.64 -13.59
N ALA A 41 3.12 -0.73 -12.43
CA ALA A 41 2.67 -0.02 -11.25
C ALA A 41 2.76 1.51 -11.39
N GLN A 42 3.62 2.01 -12.29
CA GLN A 42 3.70 3.45 -12.54
C GLN A 42 2.38 4.01 -13.06
N GLU A 43 1.76 3.31 -14.01
CA GLU A 43 0.48 3.74 -14.56
C GLU A 43 -0.63 3.67 -13.52
N ILE A 44 -0.58 2.63 -12.69
CA ILE A 44 -1.57 2.44 -11.63
C ILE A 44 -1.43 3.55 -10.58
N SER A 45 -0.21 3.88 -10.16
CA SER A 45 -0.01 4.93 -9.18
C SER A 45 -0.48 6.29 -9.71
N LYS A 46 -0.26 6.56 -10.99
CA LYS A 46 -0.75 7.80 -11.62
C LYS A 46 -2.28 7.83 -11.66
N LYS A 47 -2.90 6.72 -12.01
CA LYS A 47 -4.36 6.63 -12.07
C LYS A 47 -5.01 6.94 -10.72
N TYR A 48 -4.39 6.49 -9.63
CA TYR A 48 -4.92 6.71 -8.29
C TYR A 48 -4.26 7.91 -7.58
N LYS A 49 -3.46 8.68 -8.31
CA LYS A 49 -2.80 9.89 -7.80
C LYS A 49 -2.00 9.63 -6.53
N SER A 50 -1.24 8.54 -6.55
CA SER A 50 -0.50 8.06 -5.40
C SER A 50 1.01 8.00 -5.68
N ARG A 51 1.81 7.97 -4.62
CA ARG A 51 3.24 7.71 -4.74
C ARG A 51 3.48 6.24 -4.98
N LEU A 52 4.54 5.94 -5.72
CA LEU A 52 4.99 4.58 -5.96
C LEU A 52 6.35 4.36 -5.31
N PHE A 53 6.45 3.29 -4.51
CA PHE A 53 7.73 2.83 -3.97
C PHE A 53 8.04 1.45 -4.55
N ARG A 54 9.31 1.20 -4.81
CA ARG A 54 9.76 -0.06 -5.38
C ARG A 54 9.88 -1.17 -4.34
N ASN A 55 10.09 -0.80 -3.07
CA ASN A 55 10.17 -1.77 -2.00
C ASN A 55 9.65 -1.16 -0.70
N ILE A 56 9.41 -2.03 0.27
CA ILE A 56 8.81 -1.64 1.54
C ILE A 56 9.74 -0.74 2.35
N ASN A 57 11.05 -1.00 2.30
CA ASN A 57 12.01 -0.22 3.06
C ASN A 57 12.02 1.25 2.63
N ASP A 58 11.89 1.50 1.32
CA ASP A 58 11.81 2.87 0.80
C ASP A 58 10.55 3.57 1.28
N LEU A 59 9.42 2.87 1.33
CA LEU A 59 8.19 3.43 1.87
C LEU A 59 8.37 3.86 3.32
N ILE A 60 8.91 2.97 4.14
CA ILE A 60 9.06 3.23 5.58
C ILE A 60 10.02 4.39 5.84
N LYS A 61 11.10 4.50 5.06
CA LYS A 61 12.05 5.60 5.19
C LYS A 61 11.44 6.95 4.82
N PHE A 62 10.52 6.94 3.85
CA PHE A 62 9.89 8.17 3.38
C PHE A 62 8.84 8.66 4.37
N ASP A 63 7.85 7.83 4.63
CA ASP A 63 6.74 8.19 5.52
C ASP A 63 5.94 6.93 5.83
N LYS A 64 5.61 6.73 7.10
CA LYS A 64 4.86 5.55 7.52
C LYS A 64 3.37 5.75 7.32
N PRO A 65 2.68 4.81 6.64
CA PRO A 65 1.22 4.85 6.59
C PRO A 65 0.63 4.40 7.92
N ASP A 66 -0.66 4.63 8.12
CA ASP A 66 -1.36 4.13 9.30
C ASP A 66 -1.56 2.61 9.23
N GLY A 67 -1.77 2.10 8.02
CA GLY A 67 -1.93 0.67 7.80
C GLY A 67 -1.53 0.27 6.39
N VAL A 68 -1.42 -1.03 6.16
CA VAL A 68 -1.09 -1.53 4.84
C VAL A 68 -1.95 -2.74 4.49
N ILE A 69 -2.20 -2.92 3.20
CA ILE A 69 -2.83 -4.12 2.66
C ILE A 69 -1.79 -4.83 1.82
N ILE A 70 -1.50 -6.08 2.15
CA ILE A 70 -0.52 -6.88 1.42
C ILE A 70 -1.25 -7.77 0.42
N ALA A 71 -1.09 -7.47 -0.87
CA ALA A 71 -1.72 -8.19 -1.95
C ALA A 71 -0.70 -8.89 -2.86
N THR A 72 0.48 -9.18 -2.32
CA THR A 72 1.52 -9.92 -3.02
C THR A 72 1.30 -11.43 -2.88
N PRO A 73 2.04 -12.26 -3.68
CA PRO A 73 1.93 -13.72 -3.54
C PRO A 73 2.15 -14.20 -2.10
N ASN A 74 1.46 -15.28 -1.73
CA ASN A 74 1.44 -15.80 -0.36
C ASN A 74 2.83 -16.03 0.23
N GLN A 75 3.77 -16.47 -0.58
CA GLN A 75 5.12 -16.76 -0.10
C GLN A 75 5.88 -15.53 0.40
N LEU A 76 5.40 -14.33 0.05
CA LEU A 76 6.00 -13.08 0.52
C LEU A 76 5.23 -12.44 1.67
N HIS A 77 4.02 -12.91 1.97
CA HIS A 77 3.15 -12.28 2.96
C HIS A 77 3.80 -12.23 4.35
N GLU A 78 4.34 -13.34 4.82
CA GLU A 78 4.93 -13.39 6.15
C GLU A 78 6.11 -12.44 6.28
N LYS A 79 6.99 -12.43 5.30
CA LYS A 79 8.15 -11.55 5.30
C LYS A 79 7.73 -10.08 5.33
N HIS A 80 6.77 -9.71 4.48
CA HIS A 80 6.30 -8.34 4.40
C HIS A 80 5.55 -7.93 5.67
N ALA A 81 4.70 -8.82 6.18
CA ALA A 81 3.96 -8.56 7.40
C ALA A 81 4.90 -8.29 8.59
N ASN A 82 5.96 -9.08 8.71
CA ASN A 82 6.92 -8.89 9.80
C ASN A 82 7.63 -7.55 9.72
N ILE A 83 7.97 -7.07 8.53
CA ILE A 83 8.58 -5.75 8.37
C ILE A 83 7.64 -4.65 8.87
N PHE A 84 6.37 -4.71 8.48
CA PHE A 84 5.41 -3.71 8.89
C PHE A 84 5.13 -3.76 10.39
N LEU A 85 5.01 -4.95 10.97
CA LEU A 85 4.79 -5.10 12.41
C LEU A 85 5.95 -4.54 13.22
N LYS A 86 7.19 -4.76 12.78
CA LYS A 86 8.36 -4.17 13.44
C LYS A 86 8.32 -2.65 13.45
N ASN A 87 7.70 -2.05 12.46
CA ASN A 87 7.60 -0.61 12.34
C ASN A 87 6.28 -0.05 12.85
N LYS A 88 5.51 -0.87 13.58
CA LYS A 88 4.26 -0.47 14.24
C LYS A 88 3.21 0.04 13.25
N ILE A 89 3.11 -0.63 12.10
CA ILE A 89 2.12 -0.32 11.08
C ILE A 89 1.08 -1.42 11.06
N PHE A 90 -0.21 -1.06 11.04
CA PHE A 90 -1.29 -2.04 10.96
C PHE A 90 -1.35 -2.72 9.60
N LEU A 91 -1.78 -3.97 9.61
CA LEU A 91 -1.92 -4.76 8.38
C LEU A 91 -3.36 -4.89 7.95
#